data_da07b80b45082fc9039d33840878ab8b
#
_entry.id   da07b80b45082fc9039d33840878ab8b
#
_cell.length_a   1.000
_cell.length_b   1.000
_cell.length_c   1.000
_cell.angle_alpha   90.00
_cell.angle_beta   90.00
_cell.angle_gamma   90.00
#
_symmetry.space_group_name_H-M   'P 1'
#
loop_
_entity.id
_entity.type
_entity.pdbx_description
1 polymer ?
#
loop_
_entity_poly.entity_id
_entity_poly.type
_entity_poly.pdbx_seq_one_letter_code
_entity_poly.pdbx_strand_id
1 'polypeptide(L)'
;MTQGPFPKHIVLATDLSHRCDRAFDRALLVAKAWQAELTVIHALAPTEDVTLFGRLGELPSWRRPPDPVGKARDRIYRDLVREDPNIDIAVHVETGSPAPVVLEAARQSRAELIVTGVARDELLARMFLGDTVDRLIRKSTVPVLIVRDRAFEPYHNMLVATDFSESSRVALQTGVRFFPDASISLFHAYDVPFAGYLGRAEVEKQFQDYGKDAADKFLAEAGMAPESARGVSRMIEHGVPEVLLRDYAENSRRHLTVVGTHGGGIVNQALIGSTACKIIDAVPGDVLVVPDPAKRKAD
;
A
#
# COMPACT_ATOMS: atom_id res chain seq x y z
N MET A 1 -1.50 0.97 -24.44
CA MET A 1 -1.29 1.92 -23.33
C MET A 1 0.02 2.63 -23.56
N THR A 2 0.02 3.94 -23.72
CA THR A 2 1.24 4.72 -23.56
C THR A 2 1.62 4.61 -22.09
N GLN A 3 2.72 3.91 -21.80
CA GLN A 3 3.29 3.87 -20.46
C GLN A 3 3.56 5.31 -20.03
N GLY A 4 2.76 5.82 -19.08
CA GLY A 4 3.06 7.08 -18.43
C GLY A 4 4.38 6.94 -17.66
N PRO A 5 5.09 8.03 -17.39
CA PRO A 5 6.34 7.96 -16.64
C PRO A 5 6.11 7.30 -15.28
N PHE A 6 7.10 6.51 -14.84
CA PHE A 6 7.13 5.99 -13.47
C PHE A 6 7.04 7.14 -12.46
N PRO A 7 6.54 6.89 -11.24
CA PRO A 7 6.64 7.83 -10.14
C PRO A 7 8.06 8.38 -9.99
N LYS A 8 8.17 9.68 -9.74
CA LYS A 8 9.47 10.35 -9.56
C LYS A 8 9.77 10.71 -8.12
N HIS A 9 8.77 10.76 -7.27
CA HIS A 9 8.92 11.09 -5.86
C HIS A 9 8.21 10.05 -5.01
N ILE A 10 8.97 9.40 -4.12
CA ILE A 10 8.49 8.38 -3.18
C ILE A 10 8.72 8.88 -1.76
N VAL A 11 7.72 8.76 -0.90
CA VAL A 11 7.86 8.98 0.53
C VAL A 11 7.85 7.64 1.25
N LEU A 12 8.86 7.39 2.08
CA LEU A 12 8.91 6.26 3.01
C LEU A 12 8.61 6.75 4.42
N ALA A 13 7.57 6.22 5.03
CA ALA A 13 7.27 6.40 6.44
C ALA A 13 7.98 5.34 7.29
N THR A 14 8.80 5.78 8.27
CA THR A 14 9.53 4.87 9.18
C THR A 14 9.30 5.24 10.65
N ASP A 15 9.13 4.22 11.49
CA ASP A 15 9.12 4.32 12.95
C ASP A 15 10.47 3.95 13.58
N LEU A 16 11.48 3.70 12.76
CA LEU A 16 12.81 3.24 13.17
C LEU A 16 12.82 1.86 13.85
N SER A 17 11.77 1.09 13.71
CA SER A 17 11.77 -0.32 14.12
C SER A 17 12.42 -1.21 13.04
N HIS A 18 12.91 -2.38 13.43
CA HIS A 18 13.45 -3.38 12.49
C HIS A 18 12.46 -3.83 11.41
N ARG A 19 11.19 -3.50 11.57
CA ARG A 19 10.12 -3.79 10.60
C ARG A 19 10.13 -2.80 9.46
N CYS A 20 10.54 -1.57 9.74
CA CYS A 20 10.70 -0.55 8.71
C CYS A 20 11.92 -0.80 7.81
N ASP A 21 12.86 -1.67 8.20
CA ASP A 21 13.97 -2.09 7.34
C ASP A 21 13.44 -2.72 6.05
N ARG A 22 12.39 -3.54 6.14
CA ARG A 22 11.74 -4.16 4.96
C ARG A 22 11.12 -3.12 4.05
N ALA A 23 10.43 -2.14 4.63
CA ALA A 23 9.80 -1.06 3.87
C ALA A 23 10.87 -0.17 3.22
N PHE A 24 11.99 0.06 3.91
CA PHE A 24 13.14 0.78 3.35
C PHE A 24 13.76 0.02 2.17
N ASP A 25 14.05 -1.27 2.34
CA ASP A 25 14.61 -2.11 1.28
C ASP A 25 13.71 -2.12 0.04
N ARG A 26 12.38 -2.22 0.24
CA ARG A 26 11.40 -2.18 -0.84
C ARG A 26 11.34 -0.80 -1.52
N ALA A 27 11.30 0.27 -0.73
CA ALA A 27 11.30 1.64 -1.24
C ALA A 27 12.56 1.92 -2.06
N LEU A 28 13.71 1.47 -1.58
CA LEU A 28 14.98 1.61 -2.26
C LEU A 28 15.00 0.87 -3.61
N LEU A 29 14.53 -0.38 -3.62
CA LEU A 29 14.45 -1.21 -4.82
C LEU A 29 13.55 -0.56 -5.88
N VAL A 30 12.39 -0.06 -5.46
CA VAL A 30 11.43 0.60 -6.35
C VAL A 30 11.98 1.95 -6.83
N ALA A 31 12.58 2.75 -5.94
CA ALA A 31 13.19 4.03 -6.31
C ALA A 31 14.31 3.86 -7.35
N LYS A 32 15.15 2.83 -7.20
CA LYS A 32 16.19 2.45 -8.19
C LYS A 32 15.58 2.13 -9.53
N ALA A 33 14.61 1.23 -9.56
CA ALA A 33 13.97 0.79 -10.81
C ALA A 33 13.31 1.95 -11.57
N TRP A 34 12.75 2.92 -10.85
CA TRP A 34 12.03 4.05 -11.43
C TRP A 34 12.89 5.31 -11.62
N GLN A 35 14.13 5.31 -11.11
CA GLN A 35 14.97 6.50 -11.04
C GLN A 35 14.22 7.65 -10.33
N ALA A 36 13.68 7.35 -9.16
CA ALA A 36 12.88 8.25 -8.33
C ALA A 36 13.66 8.74 -7.13
N GLU A 37 13.36 9.95 -6.68
CA GLU A 37 13.83 10.50 -5.41
C GLU A 37 13.10 9.81 -4.26
N LEU A 38 13.82 9.50 -3.17
CA LEU A 38 13.29 8.87 -1.97
C LEU A 38 13.38 9.82 -0.78
N THR A 39 12.23 10.24 -0.27
CA THR A 39 12.14 11.00 0.98
C THR A 39 11.81 10.06 2.13
N VAL A 40 12.72 9.92 3.09
CA VAL A 40 12.51 9.17 4.33
C VAL A 40 11.97 10.10 5.39
N ILE A 41 10.79 9.83 5.92
CA ILE A 41 10.12 10.63 6.94
C ILE A 41 9.95 9.86 8.24
N HIS A 42 10.35 10.45 9.35
CA HIS A 42 10.12 9.95 10.69
C HIS A 42 9.38 10.97 11.52
N ALA A 43 8.28 10.56 12.15
CA ALA A 43 7.52 11.38 13.06
C ALA A 43 7.91 11.09 14.51
N LEU A 44 8.42 12.10 15.21
CA LEU A 44 8.64 12.02 16.65
C LEU A 44 7.36 12.38 17.39
N ALA A 45 6.97 11.55 18.33
CA ALA A 45 5.91 11.90 19.27
C ALA A 45 6.26 13.25 19.93
N PRO A 46 5.27 14.16 20.06
CA PRO A 46 5.50 15.36 20.87
C PRO A 46 5.97 14.88 22.23
N THR A 47 7.18 15.26 22.64
CA THR A 47 7.60 15.12 24.01
C THR A 47 6.66 16.03 24.78
N GLU A 48 5.71 15.48 25.52
CA GLU A 48 5.12 16.18 26.65
C GLU A 48 6.32 16.69 27.43
N ASP A 49 6.39 18.00 27.64
CA ASP A 49 7.49 18.64 28.33
C ASP A 49 7.95 17.76 29.49
N VAL A 50 9.19 17.26 29.42
CA VAL A 50 9.80 16.49 30.52
C VAL A 50 10.10 17.48 31.63
N THR A 51 9.09 18.21 32.08
CA THR A 51 9.06 18.98 33.32
C THR A 51 9.11 18.09 34.56
N LEU A 52 9.24 16.77 34.37
CA LEU A 52 9.55 15.85 35.47
C LEU A 52 10.91 16.14 36.11
N PHE A 53 11.76 16.89 35.44
CA PHE A 53 12.98 17.47 35.98
C PHE A 53 12.93 19.00 35.83
N GLY A 54 12.09 19.64 36.64
CA GLY A 54 11.86 21.08 36.68
C GLY A 54 13.05 21.99 36.98
N ARG A 55 14.24 21.66 36.47
CA ARG A 55 15.46 22.48 36.56
C ARG A 55 16.39 22.22 35.38
N LEU A 56 15.94 22.58 34.17
CA LEU A 56 16.84 22.62 33.01
C LEU A 56 18.00 23.65 33.16
N GLY A 57 17.99 24.44 34.20
CA GLY A 57 19.06 25.42 34.51
C GLY A 57 20.32 24.84 35.16
N GLU A 58 20.31 23.57 35.60
CA GLU A 58 21.42 22.98 36.35
C GLU A 58 22.14 21.83 35.61
N LEU A 59 21.99 21.72 34.28
CA LEU A 59 22.74 20.74 33.52
C LEU A 59 24.24 21.11 33.50
N PRO A 60 25.15 20.18 33.77
CA PRO A 60 26.57 20.44 33.66
C PRO A 60 26.91 20.99 32.29
N SER A 61 27.86 21.93 32.24
CA SER A 61 28.27 22.66 31.04
C SER A 61 28.69 21.77 29.86
N TRP A 62 29.10 20.55 30.13
CA TRP A 62 29.45 19.52 29.14
C TRP A 62 28.24 18.76 28.57
N ARG A 63 27.06 18.88 29.18
CA ARG A 63 25.84 18.20 28.75
C ARG A 63 25.05 19.09 27.81
N ARG A 64 25.09 18.80 26.53
CA ARG A 64 24.25 19.51 25.54
C ARG A 64 22.75 19.24 25.80
N PRO A 65 21.88 20.23 25.54
CA PRO A 65 20.45 20.00 25.54
C PRO A 65 20.08 18.77 24.67
N PRO A 66 19.09 17.97 25.06
CA PRO A 66 18.66 16.86 24.23
C PRO A 66 18.18 17.39 22.87
N ASP A 67 18.75 16.85 21.79
CA ASP A 67 18.31 17.06 20.43
C ASP A 67 17.69 15.75 19.88
N PRO A 68 16.40 15.53 20.13
CA PRO A 68 15.74 14.31 19.69
C PRO A 68 15.64 14.24 18.15
N VAL A 69 15.49 15.36 17.47
CA VAL A 69 15.41 15.42 16.00
C VAL A 69 16.74 15.04 15.37
N GLY A 70 17.84 15.67 15.83
CA GLY A 70 19.18 15.35 15.36
C GLY A 70 19.54 13.89 15.61
N LYS A 71 19.26 13.35 16.82
CA LYS A 71 19.51 11.95 17.15
C LYS A 71 18.74 10.98 16.28
N ALA A 72 17.47 11.26 16.00
CA ALA A 72 16.66 10.45 15.11
C ALA A 72 17.18 10.49 13.67
N ARG A 73 17.59 11.68 13.20
CA ARG A 73 18.20 11.84 11.88
C ARG A 73 19.51 11.06 11.75
N ASP A 74 20.40 11.21 12.73
CA ASP A 74 21.68 10.48 12.75
C ASP A 74 21.48 8.97 12.77
N ARG A 75 20.44 8.50 13.48
CA ARG A 75 20.06 7.10 13.52
C ARG A 75 19.58 6.62 12.15
N ILE A 76 18.75 7.38 11.44
CA ILE A 76 18.28 7.05 10.09
C ILE A 76 19.46 6.90 9.15
N TYR A 77 20.38 7.88 9.14
CA TYR A 77 21.56 7.83 8.29
C TYR A 77 22.47 6.65 8.63
N ARG A 78 22.69 6.35 9.90
CA ARG A 78 23.55 5.27 10.31
C ARG A 78 22.96 3.88 10.05
N ASP A 79 21.66 3.71 10.34
CA ASP A 79 21.05 2.38 10.42
C ASP A 79 20.30 2.01 9.14
N LEU A 80 19.74 2.98 8.42
CA LEU A 80 18.92 2.74 7.22
C LEU A 80 19.55 3.23 5.93
N VAL A 81 20.03 4.47 5.90
CA VAL A 81 20.53 5.07 4.67
C VAL A 81 21.93 4.55 4.39
N ARG A 82 22.03 3.61 3.46
CA ARG A 82 23.30 3.22 2.86
C ARG A 82 23.60 4.18 1.72
N GLU A 83 24.80 4.72 1.69
CA GLU A 83 25.25 5.57 0.58
C GLU A 83 25.12 4.76 -0.73
N ASP A 84 24.22 5.17 -1.58
CA ASP A 84 24.09 4.65 -2.93
C ASP A 84 24.11 5.83 -3.91
N PRO A 85 25.16 5.95 -4.74
CA PRO A 85 25.33 7.08 -5.62
C PRO A 85 24.23 7.20 -6.71
N ASN A 86 23.38 6.19 -6.84
CA ASN A 86 22.35 6.16 -7.88
C ASN A 86 20.98 6.63 -7.40
N ILE A 87 20.83 7.01 -6.13
CA ILE A 87 19.55 7.46 -5.59
C ILE A 87 19.75 8.70 -4.71
N ASP A 88 18.93 9.70 -4.95
CA ASP A 88 18.82 10.85 -4.06
C ASP A 88 17.87 10.47 -2.89
N ILE A 89 18.43 10.48 -1.67
CA ILE A 89 17.71 10.14 -0.44
C ILE A 89 17.72 11.36 0.48
N ALA A 90 16.56 12.00 0.63
CA ALA A 90 16.33 13.03 1.61
C ALA A 90 15.78 12.45 2.92
N VAL A 91 16.28 12.92 4.07
CA VAL A 91 15.82 12.49 5.39
C VAL A 91 15.19 13.66 6.13
N HIS A 92 13.93 13.50 6.52
CA HIS A 92 13.19 14.47 7.31
C HIS A 92 12.72 13.85 8.62
N VAL A 93 12.87 14.60 9.70
CA VAL A 93 12.37 14.23 11.04
C VAL A 93 11.53 15.39 11.54
N GLU A 94 10.27 15.14 11.82
CA GLU A 94 9.33 16.15 12.29
C GLU A 94 8.64 15.71 13.57
N THR A 95 8.29 16.66 14.43
CA THR A 95 7.53 16.39 15.66
C THR A 95 6.04 16.44 15.36
N GLY A 96 5.32 15.38 15.70
CA GLY A 96 3.88 15.32 15.46
C GLY A 96 3.31 13.90 15.41
N SER A 97 2.02 13.81 15.13
CA SER A 97 1.36 12.52 14.87
C SER A 97 1.82 11.92 13.54
N PRO A 98 2.17 10.64 13.48
CA PRO A 98 2.78 10.03 12.29
C PRO A 98 2.01 10.24 10.99
N ALA A 99 0.72 9.90 10.95
CA ALA A 99 -0.04 9.97 9.71
C ALA A 99 -0.16 11.41 9.14
N PRO A 100 -0.49 12.47 9.91
CA PRO A 100 -0.45 13.84 9.41
C PRO A 100 0.92 14.28 8.91
N VAL A 101 1.99 13.94 9.62
CA VAL A 101 3.38 14.29 9.24
C VAL A 101 3.73 13.64 7.89
N VAL A 102 3.44 12.36 7.71
CA VAL A 102 3.70 11.64 6.45
C VAL A 102 2.87 12.20 5.30
N LEU A 103 1.59 12.48 5.51
CA LEU A 103 0.71 13.04 4.47
C LEU A 103 1.17 14.43 4.03
N GLU A 104 1.58 15.27 4.98
CA GLU A 104 2.10 16.59 4.67
C GLU A 104 3.44 16.52 3.93
N ALA A 105 4.35 15.63 4.35
CA ALA A 105 5.60 15.38 3.63
C ALA A 105 5.33 14.89 2.19
N ALA A 106 4.36 13.99 2.00
CA ALA A 106 3.98 13.52 0.68
C ALA A 106 3.41 14.65 -0.21
N ARG A 107 2.62 15.57 0.39
CA ARG A 107 2.09 16.73 -0.33
C ARG A 107 3.20 17.69 -0.73
N GLN A 108 4.11 18.02 0.19
CA GLN A 108 5.22 18.97 -0.04
C GLN A 108 6.21 18.47 -1.10
N SER A 109 6.57 17.18 -1.04
CA SER A 109 7.46 16.54 -2.03
C SER A 109 6.76 16.17 -3.33
N ARG A 110 5.44 16.39 -3.45
CA ARG A 110 4.62 15.93 -4.56
C ARG A 110 4.79 14.43 -4.81
N ALA A 111 4.85 13.65 -3.74
CA ALA A 111 5.01 12.22 -3.84
C ALA A 111 3.88 11.57 -4.65
N GLU A 112 4.23 10.56 -5.41
CA GLU A 112 3.29 9.75 -6.19
C GLU A 112 3.08 8.37 -5.58
N LEU A 113 3.86 8.03 -4.54
CA LEU A 113 3.76 6.80 -3.77
C LEU A 113 4.21 7.06 -2.33
N ILE A 114 3.42 6.57 -1.37
CA ILE A 114 3.84 6.44 0.04
C ILE A 114 4.15 4.96 0.28
N VAL A 115 5.30 4.67 0.87
CA VAL A 115 5.71 3.32 1.31
C VAL A 115 5.72 3.29 2.83
N THR A 116 5.18 2.25 3.42
CA THR A 116 5.15 2.07 4.88
C THR A 116 5.25 0.59 5.24
N GLY A 117 5.82 0.30 6.41
CA GLY A 117 5.75 -1.03 7.01
C GLY A 117 4.42 -1.25 7.75
N VAL A 118 4.25 -2.45 8.29
CA VAL A 118 3.12 -2.81 9.18
C VAL A 118 3.57 -2.92 10.62
N ALA A 119 2.70 -2.55 11.55
CA ALA A 119 2.86 -2.91 12.95
C ALA A 119 2.52 -4.40 13.14
N ARG A 120 3.30 -5.14 13.92
CA ARG A 120 2.99 -6.50 14.31
C ARG A 120 2.70 -6.53 15.80
N ASP A 121 1.54 -7.02 16.19
CA ASP A 121 1.28 -7.33 17.59
C ASP A 121 1.96 -8.68 17.92
N GLU A 122 2.98 -8.63 18.78
CA GLU A 122 3.75 -9.81 19.18
C GLU A 122 2.93 -10.78 20.01
N LEU A 123 1.91 -10.28 20.74
CA LEU A 123 1.06 -11.07 21.60
C LEU A 123 0.05 -11.93 20.82
N LEU A 124 -0.38 -11.50 19.65
CA LEU A 124 -1.44 -12.17 18.89
C LEU A 124 -0.94 -12.87 17.61
N ALA A 125 0.35 -12.80 17.29
CA ALA A 125 0.96 -13.31 16.05
C ALA A 125 0.23 -12.86 14.76
N ARG A 126 -0.64 -11.84 14.86
CA ARG A 126 -1.39 -11.25 13.73
C ARG A 126 -0.71 -9.97 13.27
N MET A 127 -0.63 -9.79 11.97
CA MET A 127 -0.28 -8.47 11.41
C MET A 127 -1.52 -7.59 11.51
N PHE A 128 -1.44 -6.55 12.32
CA PHE A 128 -2.46 -5.50 12.36
C PHE A 128 -2.00 -4.31 11.55
N LEU A 129 -2.95 -3.71 10.85
CA LEU A 129 -2.70 -2.51 10.05
C LEU A 129 -2.38 -1.33 10.95
N GLY A 130 -2.11 -1.27 12.10
CA GLY A 130 -1.81 -0.16 13.00
C GLY A 130 -2.53 1.15 12.65
N ASP A 131 -2.83 1.96 13.64
CA ASP A 131 -3.59 3.23 13.45
C ASP A 131 -2.97 4.18 12.42
N THR A 132 -1.65 4.20 12.31
CA THR A 132 -0.96 5.07 11.35
C THR A 132 -1.24 4.64 9.91
N VAL A 133 -1.12 3.35 9.62
CA VAL A 133 -1.36 2.80 8.27
C VAL A 133 -2.83 2.97 7.90
N ASP A 134 -3.76 2.65 8.82
CA ASP A 134 -5.21 2.85 8.59
C ASP A 134 -5.52 4.31 8.25
N ARG A 135 -4.92 5.26 8.98
CA ARG A 135 -5.10 6.70 8.69
C ARG A 135 -4.46 7.11 7.37
N LEU A 136 -3.31 6.55 7.00
CA LEU A 136 -2.67 6.84 5.72
C LEU A 136 -3.55 6.38 4.55
N ILE A 137 -4.02 5.14 4.55
CA ILE A 137 -4.85 4.63 3.46
C ILE A 137 -6.22 5.34 3.36
N ARG A 138 -6.76 5.83 4.48
CA ARG A 138 -8.01 6.62 4.49
C ARG A 138 -7.85 8.03 3.97
N LYS A 139 -6.71 8.67 4.22
CA LYS A 139 -6.53 10.11 3.96
C LYS A 139 -5.63 10.41 2.78
N SER A 140 -4.83 9.44 2.32
CA SER A 140 -3.92 9.65 1.20
C SER A 140 -4.68 9.88 -0.10
N THR A 141 -4.18 10.84 -0.89
CA THR A 141 -4.59 11.10 -2.27
C THR A 141 -3.69 10.39 -3.29
N VAL A 142 -2.62 9.75 -2.81
CA VAL A 142 -1.69 8.95 -3.62
C VAL A 142 -1.67 7.49 -3.14
N PRO A 143 -1.28 6.53 -4.00
CA PRO A 143 -1.17 5.14 -3.61
C PRO A 143 -0.28 4.93 -2.39
N VAL A 144 -0.67 3.96 -1.56
CA VAL A 144 0.09 3.54 -0.36
C VAL A 144 0.53 2.09 -0.53
N LEU A 145 1.82 1.85 -0.54
CA LEU A 145 2.42 0.51 -0.56
C LEU A 145 2.72 0.07 0.88
N ILE A 146 2.00 -0.92 1.33
CA ILE A 146 2.15 -1.54 2.65
C ILE A 146 3.09 -2.73 2.50
N VAL A 147 4.28 -2.64 3.09
CA VAL A 147 5.32 -3.66 2.97
C VAL A 147 5.31 -4.59 4.17
N ARG A 148 5.24 -5.88 3.90
CA ARG A 148 5.25 -6.97 4.88
C ARG A 148 6.42 -7.91 4.67
N ASP A 149 6.80 -8.13 3.42
CA ASP A 149 7.84 -9.06 3.03
C ASP A 149 9.20 -8.38 2.86
N ARG A 150 10.26 -9.17 2.93
CA ARG A 150 11.60 -8.68 2.57
C ARG A 150 11.70 -8.48 1.07
N ALA A 151 12.26 -7.37 0.66
CA ALA A 151 12.48 -7.03 -0.73
C ALA A 151 13.80 -7.62 -1.23
N PHE A 152 13.73 -8.76 -1.93
CA PHE A 152 14.89 -9.36 -2.58
C PHE A 152 14.94 -9.08 -4.08
N GLU A 153 13.76 -8.89 -4.69
CA GLU A 153 13.59 -8.77 -6.13
C GLU A 153 12.38 -7.89 -6.47
N PRO A 154 12.24 -7.43 -7.72
CA PRO A 154 11.04 -6.75 -8.19
C PRO A 154 9.80 -7.63 -8.07
N TYR A 155 8.63 -7.01 -8.12
CA TYR A 155 7.37 -7.77 -8.17
C TYR A 155 7.20 -8.42 -9.54
N HIS A 156 7.25 -9.76 -9.58
CA HIS A 156 7.00 -10.55 -10.79
C HIS A 156 5.55 -10.96 -10.97
N ASN A 157 4.79 -10.96 -9.89
CA ASN A 157 3.40 -11.39 -9.86
C ASN A 157 2.54 -10.40 -9.09
N MET A 158 1.43 -10.00 -9.68
CA MET A 158 0.48 -9.06 -9.12
C MET A 158 -0.92 -9.66 -9.10
N LEU A 159 -1.57 -9.60 -7.95
CA LEU A 159 -2.95 -10.01 -7.74
C LEU A 159 -3.82 -8.77 -7.60
N VAL A 160 -4.73 -8.53 -8.54
CA VAL A 160 -5.62 -7.38 -8.54
C VAL A 160 -7.00 -7.80 -8.08
N ALA A 161 -7.41 -7.35 -6.89
CA ALA A 161 -8.76 -7.56 -6.39
C ALA A 161 -9.73 -6.59 -7.08
N THR A 162 -10.84 -7.11 -7.60
CA THR A 162 -11.83 -6.30 -8.32
C THR A 162 -13.26 -6.68 -7.99
N ASP A 163 -14.11 -5.69 -7.93
CA ASP A 163 -15.57 -5.78 -7.99
C ASP A 163 -16.11 -5.16 -9.29
N PHE A 164 -15.22 -4.94 -10.26
CA PHE A 164 -15.47 -4.30 -11.54
C PHE A 164 -15.87 -2.82 -11.44
N SER A 165 -15.69 -2.18 -10.28
CA SER A 165 -15.93 -0.77 -10.06
C SER A 165 -14.85 0.12 -10.70
N GLU A 166 -15.16 1.42 -10.79
CA GLU A 166 -14.20 2.45 -11.21
C GLU A 166 -12.95 2.48 -10.33
N SER A 167 -13.11 2.36 -9.01
CA SER A 167 -12.00 2.34 -8.06
C SER A 167 -11.07 1.15 -8.29
N SER A 168 -11.61 -0.06 -8.50
CA SER A 168 -10.80 -1.23 -8.82
C SER A 168 -10.16 -1.13 -10.22
N ARG A 169 -10.79 -0.43 -11.18
CA ARG A 169 -10.21 -0.15 -12.49
C ARG A 169 -8.99 0.77 -12.38
N VAL A 170 -9.09 1.85 -11.60
CA VAL A 170 -7.95 2.74 -11.33
C VAL A 170 -6.84 2.00 -10.57
N ALA A 171 -7.20 1.07 -9.68
CA ALA A 171 -6.23 0.21 -8.99
C ALA A 171 -5.46 -0.67 -9.99
N LEU A 172 -6.13 -1.34 -10.91
CA LEU A 172 -5.49 -2.12 -11.98
C LEU A 172 -4.57 -1.23 -12.82
N GLN A 173 -5.06 -0.08 -13.31
CA GLN A 173 -4.27 0.85 -14.11
C GLN A 173 -3.02 1.33 -13.38
N THR A 174 -3.14 1.62 -12.08
CA THR A 174 -2.01 2.04 -11.25
C THR A 174 -0.99 0.93 -11.08
N GLY A 175 -1.45 -0.30 -10.80
CA GLY A 175 -0.58 -1.47 -10.67
C GLY A 175 0.21 -1.74 -11.97
N VAL A 176 -0.46 -1.71 -13.12
CA VAL A 176 0.17 -1.88 -14.44
C VAL A 176 1.18 -0.77 -14.74
N ARG A 177 0.85 0.48 -14.38
CA ARG A 177 1.77 1.61 -14.56
C ARG A 177 3.02 1.48 -13.71
N PHE A 178 2.87 1.06 -12.45
CA PHE A 178 3.98 0.96 -11.51
C PHE A 178 4.84 -0.29 -11.75
N PHE A 179 4.21 -1.39 -12.12
CA PHE A 179 4.86 -2.69 -12.27
C PHE A 179 4.49 -3.34 -13.60
N PRO A 180 4.92 -2.77 -14.75
CA PRO A 180 4.50 -3.22 -16.08
C PRO A 180 4.97 -4.63 -16.43
N ASP A 181 6.07 -5.09 -15.82
CA ASP A 181 6.65 -6.40 -16.07
C ASP A 181 6.03 -7.51 -15.21
N ALA A 182 5.15 -7.16 -14.26
CA ALA A 182 4.50 -8.14 -13.41
C ALA A 182 3.36 -8.88 -14.14
N SER A 183 3.34 -10.20 -14.01
CA SER A 183 2.21 -11.02 -14.45
C SER A 183 0.98 -10.74 -13.61
N ILE A 184 -0.17 -10.53 -14.26
CA ILE A 184 -1.41 -10.09 -13.61
C ILE A 184 -2.36 -11.26 -13.42
N SER A 185 -2.89 -11.42 -12.20
CA SER A 185 -4.09 -12.19 -11.92
C SER A 185 -5.20 -11.24 -11.47
N LEU A 186 -6.28 -11.18 -12.21
CA LEU A 186 -7.49 -10.46 -11.84
C LEU A 186 -8.37 -11.38 -11.01
N PHE A 187 -8.71 -10.97 -9.81
CA PHE A 187 -9.49 -11.77 -8.87
C PHE A 187 -10.82 -11.10 -8.54
N HIS A 188 -11.90 -11.80 -8.79
CA HIS A 188 -13.25 -11.39 -8.42
C HIS A 188 -13.93 -12.50 -7.62
N ALA A 189 -14.49 -12.13 -6.46
CA ALA A 189 -15.33 -13.02 -5.68
C ALA A 189 -16.81 -12.61 -5.80
N TYR A 190 -17.68 -13.58 -6.01
CA TYR A 190 -19.12 -13.35 -6.07
C TYR A 190 -19.85 -14.18 -5.03
N ASP A 191 -21.02 -13.71 -4.61
CA ASP A 191 -21.93 -14.43 -3.75
C ASP A 191 -23.18 -14.85 -4.54
N VAL A 192 -23.65 -16.08 -4.34
CA VAL A 192 -24.87 -16.60 -4.96
C VAL A 192 -25.96 -16.66 -3.90
N PRO A 193 -26.90 -15.70 -3.91
CA PRO A 193 -28.01 -15.74 -3.00
C PRO A 193 -28.83 -17.04 -3.23
N PHE A 194 -29.20 -17.75 -2.17
CA PHE A 194 -30.02 -18.94 -2.21
C PHE A 194 -29.45 -20.16 -2.94
N ALA A 195 -28.13 -20.32 -3.03
CA ALA A 195 -27.45 -21.45 -3.66
C ALA A 195 -27.87 -22.85 -3.12
N GLY A 196 -28.58 -22.91 -2.00
CA GLY A 196 -29.09 -24.15 -1.42
C GLY A 196 -30.33 -24.74 -2.11
N TYR A 197 -31.03 -24.03 -2.99
CA TYR A 197 -32.31 -24.46 -3.56
C TYR A 197 -32.32 -24.70 -5.07
N LEU A 198 -31.28 -24.30 -5.79
CA LEU A 198 -31.17 -24.47 -7.24
C LEU A 198 -29.96 -25.36 -7.54
N GLY A 199 -30.02 -26.14 -8.65
CA GLY A 199 -28.92 -27.01 -9.05
C GLY A 199 -27.57 -26.30 -9.08
N ARG A 200 -26.80 -26.48 -8.01
CA ARG A 200 -25.63 -25.65 -7.63
C ARG A 200 -24.60 -25.52 -8.77
N ALA A 201 -24.32 -26.60 -9.48
CA ALA A 201 -23.28 -26.63 -10.51
C ALA A 201 -23.64 -25.80 -11.77
N GLU A 202 -24.91 -25.76 -12.16
CA GLU A 202 -25.37 -25.02 -13.34
C GLU A 202 -25.40 -23.50 -13.09
N VAL A 203 -25.83 -23.12 -11.88
CA VAL A 203 -25.87 -21.72 -11.45
C VAL A 203 -24.45 -21.18 -11.27
N GLU A 204 -23.56 -21.92 -10.63
CA GLU A 204 -22.14 -21.56 -10.48
C GLU A 204 -21.49 -21.36 -11.85
N LYS A 205 -21.73 -22.21 -12.81
CA LYS A 205 -21.19 -22.07 -14.18
C LYS A 205 -21.70 -20.80 -14.87
N GLN A 206 -22.99 -20.49 -14.77
CA GLN A 206 -23.54 -19.25 -15.34
C GLN A 206 -22.90 -17.98 -14.72
N PHE A 207 -22.71 -17.97 -13.39
CA PHE A 207 -22.06 -16.85 -12.72
C PHE A 207 -20.58 -16.74 -13.10
N GLN A 208 -19.88 -17.85 -13.25
CA GLN A 208 -18.49 -17.84 -13.72
C GLN A 208 -18.37 -17.31 -15.15
N ASP A 209 -19.23 -17.75 -16.07
CA ASP A 209 -19.21 -17.28 -17.46
C ASP A 209 -19.56 -15.77 -17.54
N TYR A 210 -20.59 -15.33 -16.81
CA TYR A 210 -20.92 -13.91 -16.69
C TYR A 210 -19.76 -13.09 -16.09
N GLY A 211 -19.10 -13.63 -15.06
CA GLY A 211 -17.95 -12.99 -14.44
C GLY A 211 -16.74 -12.88 -15.36
N LYS A 212 -16.52 -13.87 -16.25
CA LYS A 212 -15.46 -13.80 -17.27
C LYS A 212 -15.75 -12.72 -18.30
N ASP A 213 -16.99 -12.62 -18.80
CA ASP A 213 -17.39 -11.57 -19.73
C ASP A 213 -17.26 -10.19 -19.10
N ALA A 214 -17.64 -10.04 -17.82
CA ALA A 214 -17.46 -8.82 -17.06
C ALA A 214 -15.97 -8.46 -16.88
N ALA A 215 -15.12 -9.45 -16.64
CA ALA A 215 -13.66 -9.25 -16.53
C ALA A 215 -13.06 -8.80 -17.86
N ASP A 216 -13.49 -9.38 -19.00
CA ASP A 216 -13.01 -8.98 -20.32
C ASP A 216 -13.40 -7.54 -20.64
N LYS A 217 -14.65 -7.17 -20.37
CA LYS A 217 -15.14 -5.80 -20.50
C LYS A 217 -14.35 -4.84 -19.62
N PHE A 218 -14.12 -5.19 -18.37
CA PHE A 218 -13.37 -4.42 -17.40
C PHE A 218 -11.92 -4.17 -17.85
N LEU A 219 -11.23 -5.20 -18.36
CA LEU A 219 -9.87 -5.08 -18.91
C LEU A 219 -9.83 -4.14 -20.14
N ALA A 220 -10.83 -4.23 -21.01
CA ALA A 220 -10.96 -3.34 -22.16
C ALA A 220 -11.21 -1.88 -21.72
N GLU A 221 -12.12 -1.66 -20.77
CA GLU A 221 -12.39 -0.34 -20.17
C GLU A 221 -11.20 0.24 -19.42
N ALA A 222 -10.35 -0.63 -18.83
CA ALA A 222 -9.08 -0.22 -18.25
C ALA A 222 -8.05 0.22 -19.29
N GLY A 223 -8.35 0.10 -20.58
CA GLY A 223 -7.48 0.49 -21.69
C GLY A 223 -6.33 -0.49 -21.92
N MET A 224 -6.45 -1.73 -21.49
CA MET A 224 -5.45 -2.75 -21.78
C MET A 224 -5.50 -3.16 -23.26
N ALA A 225 -4.33 -3.24 -23.89
CA ALA A 225 -4.24 -3.78 -25.24
C ALA A 225 -4.74 -5.25 -25.28
N PRO A 226 -5.42 -5.69 -26.35
CA PRO A 226 -5.97 -7.05 -26.43
C PRO A 226 -4.94 -8.15 -26.16
N GLU A 227 -3.70 -7.94 -26.60
CA GLU A 227 -2.60 -8.88 -26.37
C GLU A 227 -2.22 -8.98 -24.88
N SER A 228 -2.08 -7.84 -24.20
CA SER A 228 -1.81 -7.77 -22.76
C SER A 228 -2.98 -8.34 -21.97
N ALA A 229 -4.20 -8.05 -22.36
CA ALA A 229 -5.40 -8.58 -21.71
C ALA A 229 -5.51 -10.12 -21.79
N ARG A 230 -5.04 -10.73 -22.89
CA ARG A 230 -4.99 -12.21 -23.02
C ARG A 230 -4.05 -12.85 -21.99
N GLY A 231 -2.97 -12.15 -21.63
CA GLY A 231 -2.01 -12.61 -20.61
C GLY A 231 -2.50 -12.52 -19.18
N VAL A 232 -3.62 -11.83 -18.92
CA VAL A 232 -4.21 -11.71 -17.57
C VAL A 232 -4.92 -13.00 -17.18
N SER A 233 -4.53 -13.61 -16.06
CA SER A 233 -5.27 -14.73 -15.46
C SER A 233 -6.55 -14.20 -14.81
N ARG A 234 -7.70 -14.82 -15.10
CA ARG A 234 -9.02 -14.44 -14.57
C ARG A 234 -9.47 -15.46 -13.56
N MET A 235 -9.56 -15.07 -12.30
CA MET A 235 -10.02 -15.88 -11.17
C MET A 235 -11.38 -15.35 -10.74
N ILE A 236 -12.43 -16.07 -11.09
CA ILE A 236 -13.82 -15.73 -10.77
C ILE A 236 -14.37 -16.83 -9.86
N GLU A 237 -14.46 -16.53 -8.57
CA GLU A 237 -14.71 -17.55 -7.55
C GLU A 237 -15.93 -17.21 -6.69
N HIS A 238 -16.65 -18.26 -6.29
CA HIS A 238 -17.76 -18.11 -5.35
C HIS A 238 -17.28 -18.15 -3.90
N GLY A 239 -17.59 -17.11 -3.13
CA GLY A 239 -17.35 -17.09 -1.69
C GLY A 239 -16.87 -15.75 -1.13
N VAL A 240 -16.32 -15.80 0.05
CA VAL A 240 -15.91 -14.60 0.82
C VAL A 240 -14.58 -14.07 0.26
N PRO A 241 -14.54 -12.81 -0.25
CA PRO A 241 -13.38 -12.27 -0.96
C PRO A 241 -12.07 -12.36 -0.19
N GLU A 242 -12.07 -11.93 1.08
CA GLU A 242 -10.86 -11.89 1.90
C GLU A 242 -10.29 -13.29 2.21
N VAL A 243 -11.15 -14.31 2.29
CA VAL A 243 -10.73 -15.71 2.53
C VAL A 243 -10.12 -16.30 1.25
N LEU A 244 -10.83 -16.17 0.13
CA LEU A 244 -10.39 -16.68 -1.15
C LEU A 244 -9.11 -16.01 -1.65
N LEU A 245 -9.00 -14.69 -1.51
CA LEU A 245 -7.81 -13.94 -1.89
C LEU A 245 -6.60 -14.34 -1.06
N ARG A 246 -6.77 -14.53 0.25
CA ARG A 246 -5.70 -15.01 1.12
C ARG A 246 -5.21 -16.38 0.67
N ASP A 247 -6.13 -17.34 0.52
CA ASP A 247 -5.80 -18.70 0.14
C ASP A 247 -5.12 -18.76 -1.24
N TYR A 248 -5.59 -17.93 -2.18
CA TYR A 248 -4.96 -17.83 -3.49
C TYR A 248 -3.56 -17.20 -3.42
N ALA A 249 -3.39 -16.13 -2.67
CA ALA A 249 -2.10 -15.45 -2.52
C ALA A 249 -1.05 -16.37 -1.85
N GLU A 250 -1.43 -17.12 -0.81
CA GLU A 250 -0.57 -18.09 -0.14
C GLU A 250 -0.11 -19.21 -1.08
N ASN A 251 -1.05 -19.78 -1.85
CA ASN A 251 -0.75 -20.92 -2.74
C ASN A 251 -0.01 -20.52 -4.02
N SER A 252 -0.19 -19.28 -4.49
CA SER A 252 0.35 -18.83 -5.79
C SER A 252 1.67 -18.07 -5.67
N ARG A 253 2.23 -17.93 -4.48
CA ARG A 253 3.43 -17.10 -4.22
C ARG A 253 3.31 -15.71 -4.85
N ARG A 254 2.15 -15.06 -4.69
CA ARG A 254 1.93 -13.70 -5.17
C ARG A 254 2.50 -12.71 -4.17
N HIS A 255 3.37 -11.84 -4.67
CA HIS A 255 4.13 -10.92 -3.82
C HIS A 255 3.47 -9.56 -3.64
N LEU A 256 2.58 -9.18 -4.57
CA LEU A 256 1.86 -7.89 -4.52
C LEU A 256 0.37 -8.10 -4.74
N THR A 257 -0.43 -7.66 -3.77
CA THR A 257 -1.88 -7.52 -3.95
C THR A 257 -2.22 -6.06 -4.20
N VAL A 258 -3.07 -5.78 -5.19
CA VAL A 258 -3.52 -4.42 -5.54
C VAL A 258 -5.00 -4.30 -5.26
N VAL A 259 -5.38 -3.27 -4.48
CA VAL A 259 -6.74 -3.06 -4.01
C VAL A 259 -7.13 -1.59 -4.18
N GLY A 260 -8.33 -1.32 -4.70
CA GLY A 260 -8.95 0.00 -4.63
C GLY A 260 -9.57 0.27 -3.27
N THR A 261 -9.70 1.53 -2.87
CA THR A 261 -10.27 1.89 -1.55
C THR A 261 -11.79 1.81 -1.48
N HIS A 262 -12.50 1.80 -2.63
CA HIS A 262 -13.97 1.78 -2.68
C HIS A 262 -14.45 0.70 -3.64
N GLY A 263 -15.67 0.19 -3.39
CA GLY A 263 -16.38 -0.71 -4.28
C GLY A 263 -17.59 -0.02 -4.92
N GLY A 264 -18.35 -0.73 -5.75
CA GLY A 264 -19.56 -0.23 -6.43
C GLY A 264 -20.74 0.15 -5.53
N GLY A 265 -20.58 0.13 -4.21
CA GLY A 265 -21.59 0.54 -3.20
C GLY A 265 -21.47 2.01 -2.82
N ILE A 266 -22.49 2.51 -2.13
CA ILE A 266 -22.73 3.92 -1.82
C ILE A 266 -21.53 4.64 -1.21
N VAL A 267 -21.24 5.76 -1.80
CA VAL A 267 -20.09 6.61 -1.64
C VAL A 267 -20.23 7.53 -0.42
N ASN A 268 -19.51 7.22 0.64
CA ASN A 268 -19.02 8.29 1.51
C ASN A 268 -17.52 8.41 1.22
N GLN A 269 -17.11 9.44 0.51
CA GLN A 269 -15.76 9.65 -0.05
C GLN A 269 -14.62 9.60 0.99
N ALA A 270 -14.96 9.61 2.29
CA ALA A 270 -14.01 9.58 3.40
C ALA A 270 -13.74 8.18 3.97
N LEU A 271 -14.49 7.14 3.56
CA LEU A 271 -14.40 5.81 4.16
C LEU A 271 -13.86 4.78 3.17
N ILE A 272 -12.93 3.96 3.60
CA ILE A 272 -12.53 2.76 2.84
C ILE A 272 -13.65 1.72 2.94
N GLY A 273 -13.94 1.05 1.83
CA GLY A 273 -14.90 -0.04 1.80
C GLY A 273 -14.55 -1.17 2.79
N SER A 274 -15.55 -1.71 3.46
CA SER A 274 -15.34 -2.78 4.46
C SER A 274 -14.64 -4.00 3.87
N THR A 275 -14.94 -4.37 2.62
CA THR A 275 -14.29 -5.48 1.91
C THR A 275 -12.82 -5.17 1.63
N ALA A 276 -12.49 -3.94 1.20
CA ALA A 276 -11.11 -3.54 0.99
C ALA A 276 -10.28 -3.63 2.29
N CYS A 277 -10.81 -3.14 3.42
CA CYS A 277 -10.16 -3.28 4.73
C CYS A 277 -9.88 -4.75 5.07
N LYS A 278 -10.90 -5.62 4.92
CA LYS A 278 -10.76 -7.05 5.24
C LYS A 278 -9.73 -7.74 4.33
N ILE A 279 -9.70 -7.41 3.04
CA ILE A 279 -8.70 -7.92 2.10
C ILE A 279 -7.31 -7.47 2.53
N ILE A 280 -7.12 -6.17 2.80
CA ILE A 280 -5.83 -5.63 3.23
C ILE A 280 -5.34 -6.34 4.50
N ASP A 281 -6.21 -6.64 5.45
CA ASP A 281 -5.83 -7.33 6.69
C ASP A 281 -5.53 -8.82 6.46
N ALA A 282 -6.25 -9.48 5.57
CA ALA A 282 -6.21 -10.92 5.41
C ALA A 282 -5.09 -11.42 4.49
N VAL A 283 -4.77 -10.68 3.41
CA VAL A 283 -3.82 -11.18 2.40
C VAL A 283 -2.38 -11.15 2.92
N PRO A 284 -1.59 -12.19 2.64
CA PRO A 284 -0.16 -12.18 2.89
C PRO A 284 0.56 -11.31 1.85
N GLY A 285 1.80 -10.96 2.15
CA GLY A 285 2.65 -10.19 1.24
C GLY A 285 2.34 -8.69 1.22
N ASP A 286 2.96 -8.01 0.28
CA ASP A 286 2.84 -6.56 0.14
C ASP A 286 1.50 -6.17 -0.50
N VAL A 287 0.95 -5.01 -0.08
CA VAL A 287 -0.33 -4.52 -0.59
C VAL A 287 -0.20 -3.09 -1.12
N LEU A 288 -0.56 -2.90 -2.38
CA LEU A 288 -0.72 -1.57 -2.97
C LEU A 288 -2.19 -1.13 -2.85
N VAL A 289 -2.43 -0.18 -1.98
CA VAL A 289 -3.76 0.42 -1.80
C VAL A 289 -3.86 1.68 -2.65
N VAL A 290 -4.79 1.68 -3.59
CA VAL A 290 -4.97 2.79 -4.53
C VAL A 290 -6.20 3.60 -4.14
N PRO A 291 -6.04 4.91 -3.84
CA PRO A 291 -7.16 5.77 -3.44
C PRO A 291 -8.12 5.98 -4.60
N ASP A 292 -9.38 6.21 -4.26
CA ASP A 292 -10.41 6.57 -5.23
C ASP A 292 -10.02 7.84 -6.00
N PRO A 293 -10.19 7.85 -7.33
CA PRO A 293 -9.87 9.01 -8.16
C PRO A 293 -10.65 10.28 -7.77
N ALA A 294 -11.81 10.16 -7.14
CA ALA A 294 -12.59 11.29 -6.65
C ALA A 294 -11.85 12.07 -5.54
N LYS A 295 -11.00 11.40 -4.74
CA LYS A 295 -10.18 12.07 -3.72
C LYS A 295 -9.10 12.97 -4.31
N ARG A 296 -8.57 12.63 -5.49
CA ARG A 296 -7.55 13.43 -6.18
C ARG A 296 -8.06 14.76 -6.74
N LYS A 297 -9.38 14.89 -6.88
CA LYS A 297 -10.02 16.10 -7.44
C LYS A 297 -10.46 17.09 -6.37
N ALA A 298 -10.38 16.70 -5.10
CA ALA A 298 -10.85 17.51 -3.96
C ALA A 298 -9.74 18.33 -3.28
N ASP A 299 -8.48 18.07 -3.61
CA ASP A 299 -7.27 18.83 -3.23
C ASP A 299 -6.79 19.72 -4.39
#